data_ff8c7e36cf174c736e5f4afb30f5c20a
#
_entry.id   ff8c7e36cf174c736e5f4afb30f5c20a
#
_cell.length_a   1.000
_cell.length_b   1.000
_cell.length_c   1.000
_cell.angle_alpha   90.00
_cell.angle_beta   90.00
_cell.angle_gamma   90.00
#
_symmetry.space_group_name_H-M   'P 1'
#
loop_
_entity.id
_entity.type
_entity.pdbx_description
1 polymer ?
#
loop_
_entity_poly.entity_id
_entity_poly.type
_entity_poly.pdbx_seq_one_letter_code
_entity_poly.pdbx_strand_id
1 'polypeptide(L)'
;MYEQRPPQRSERLLRTVAGPLATARVRGPVLPHEHLALDLSHGGDAEAVLDGRHMAPVGAELGALREEFGLSLVVELTCRGMGRDVRALARLSRESGVAVVAGTGWYYERFHPEEAATADAGELAELLIHEIEDGIGPESGAGGGTSARDHSRDAGRDLGLGSDSGSGSGSGGTPVRPGVIGEAGSHGDVPSAQEVRTLTAAALAARATGLSVATHAQLGRGGLAQIEVLTGAGLAPHRVCVGHQDLLDDPGVHRELAAAGAYIAFDTVGKENYRSDGSRLRLLLALLEAGHAERALLSCDISRHGYLRSEGGRGYGHLFRSFLPRLRAAGADDDLIDLLTRRNPLRFLTGDDGDIEGKGDVEGDGDGDRLAHGRAHDDARGRAHGEKQCEEEGGAVR
;
A
#
# COMPACT_ATOMS: atom_id res chain seq x y z
N MET A 1 18.11 -13.91 -44.63
CA MET A 1 17.11 -13.94 -43.54
C MET A 1 17.62 -13.10 -42.42
N TYR A 2 17.06 -11.91 -42.22
CA TYR A 2 17.36 -11.10 -41.05
C TYR A 2 16.46 -11.58 -39.93
N GLU A 3 17.03 -12.26 -38.94
CA GLU A 3 16.33 -12.51 -37.66
C GLU A 3 16.02 -11.16 -37.02
N GLN A 4 14.77 -10.78 -37.01
CA GLN A 4 14.31 -9.65 -36.22
C GLN A 4 14.46 -10.04 -34.73
N ARG A 5 15.42 -9.40 -34.04
CA ARG A 5 15.48 -9.46 -32.57
C ARG A 5 14.13 -8.99 -32.04
N PRO A 6 13.52 -9.73 -31.08
CA PRO A 6 12.32 -9.25 -30.42
C PRO A 6 12.58 -7.87 -29.82
N PRO A 7 11.58 -6.97 -29.82
CA PRO A 7 11.75 -5.65 -29.25
C PRO A 7 12.23 -5.79 -27.80
N GLN A 8 13.36 -5.15 -27.47
CA GLN A 8 13.84 -5.09 -26.10
C GLN A 8 12.72 -4.42 -25.28
N ARG A 9 12.10 -5.15 -24.33
CA ARG A 9 11.19 -4.55 -23.35
C ARG A 9 11.94 -3.38 -22.71
N SER A 10 11.40 -2.18 -22.81
CA SER A 10 11.98 -0.99 -22.16
C SER A 10 12.15 -1.31 -20.67
N GLU A 11 13.33 -1.10 -20.13
CA GLU A 11 13.63 -1.35 -18.73
C GLU A 11 12.68 -0.53 -17.86
N ARG A 12 11.88 -1.20 -17.03
CA ARG A 12 10.92 -0.52 -16.15
C ARG A 12 11.65 -0.02 -14.92
N LEU A 13 11.40 1.24 -14.59
CA LEU A 13 12.02 1.92 -13.44
C LEU A 13 11.00 2.13 -12.32
N LEU A 14 11.41 1.83 -11.09
CA LEU A 14 10.72 2.20 -9.87
C LEU A 14 11.26 3.56 -9.39
N ARG A 15 10.39 4.40 -8.86
CA ARG A 15 10.78 5.63 -8.17
C ARG A 15 11.11 5.26 -6.72
N THR A 16 12.36 5.41 -6.30
CA THR A 16 12.79 5.18 -4.91
C THR A 16 13.30 6.46 -4.27
N VAL A 17 13.38 6.48 -2.95
CA VAL A 17 13.92 7.64 -2.20
C VAL A 17 15.38 7.93 -2.53
N ALA A 18 16.10 6.99 -3.13
CA ALA A 18 17.48 7.13 -3.58
C ALA A 18 17.60 7.42 -5.10
N GLY A 19 16.46 7.59 -5.80
CA GLY A 19 16.39 7.78 -7.24
C GLY A 19 15.82 6.57 -7.99
N PRO A 20 15.82 6.59 -9.33
CA PRO A 20 15.25 5.52 -10.14
C PRO A 20 15.99 4.18 -9.96
N LEU A 21 15.24 3.10 -9.82
CA LEU A 21 15.75 1.74 -9.69
C LEU A 21 15.15 0.84 -10.78
N ALA A 22 15.97 0.21 -11.59
CA ALA A 22 15.51 -0.78 -12.57
C ALA A 22 14.90 -2.01 -11.87
N THR A 23 13.72 -2.45 -12.29
CA THR A 23 13.05 -3.64 -11.71
C THR A 23 13.92 -4.88 -11.76
N ALA A 24 14.75 -5.05 -12.80
CA ALA A 24 15.70 -6.15 -12.94
C ALA A 24 16.77 -6.20 -11.81
N ARG A 25 16.95 -5.12 -11.06
CA ARG A 25 17.87 -5.07 -9.92
C ARG A 25 17.21 -5.51 -8.62
N VAL A 26 15.90 -5.62 -8.57
CA VAL A 26 15.14 -6.15 -7.41
C VAL A 26 15.12 -7.67 -7.53
N ARG A 27 16.10 -8.32 -6.92
CA ARG A 27 16.32 -9.77 -7.05
C ARG A 27 15.78 -10.59 -5.90
N GLY A 28 15.51 -9.98 -4.77
CA GLY A 28 14.98 -10.60 -3.56
C GLY A 28 13.59 -10.09 -3.21
N PRO A 29 13.08 -10.51 -2.04
CA PRO A 29 11.74 -10.16 -1.59
C PRO A 29 11.52 -8.65 -1.50
N VAL A 30 10.25 -8.29 -1.56
CA VAL A 30 9.69 -6.95 -1.39
C VAL A 30 8.67 -7.01 -0.26
N LEU A 31 8.68 -6.04 0.65
CA LEU A 31 7.61 -5.77 1.60
C LEU A 31 6.73 -4.66 1.01
N PRO A 32 5.55 -4.98 0.48
CA PRO A 32 4.75 -4.02 -0.29
C PRO A 32 3.88 -3.08 0.55
N HIS A 33 3.87 -3.22 1.86
CA HIS A 33 3.12 -2.37 2.79
C HIS A 33 3.81 -2.29 4.15
N GLU A 34 4.56 -1.23 4.38
CA GLU A 34 5.21 -0.96 5.67
C GLU A 34 5.20 0.54 6.00
N HIS A 35 5.47 0.83 7.28
CA HIS A 35 5.77 2.16 7.76
C HIS A 35 7.16 2.16 8.40
N LEU A 36 8.01 3.10 8.00
CA LEU A 36 9.38 3.25 8.50
C LEU A 36 9.54 4.54 9.30
N ALA A 37 8.71 5.54 9.01
CA ALA A 37 8.65 6.82 9.72
C ALA A 37 7.19 7.29 9.73
N LEU A 38 6.56 7.35 10.89
CA LEU A 38 5.12 7.53 11.07
C LEU A 38 4.83 8.31 12.35
N ASP A 39 3.80 9.17 12.33
CA ASP A 39 3.19 9.74 13.53
C ASP A 39 1.67 9.90 13.36
N LEU A 40 0.93 8.99 13.97
CA LEU A 40 -0.53 9.01 14.06
C LEU A 40 -1.02 9.29 15.50
N SER A 41 -0.16 9.75 16.39
CA SER A 41 -0.47 10.00 17.82
C SER A 41 -1.59 11.03 17.99
N HIS A 42 -1.73 11.98 17.05
CA HIS A 42 -2.84 12.95 17.03
C HIS A 42 -4.22 12.30 16.85
N GLY A 43 -4.29 11.05 16.36
CA GLY A 43 -5.48 10.22 16.34
C GLY A 43 -5.82 9.57 17.69
N GLY A 44 -5.07 9.87 18.78
CA GLY A 44 -5.32 9.36 20.12
C GLY A 44 -4.61 8.05 20.46
N ASP A 45 -3.75 7.53 19.58
CA ASP A 45 -2.93 6.35 19.82
C ASP A 45 -1.45 6.74 19.92
N ALA A 46 -0.98 6.93 21.15
CA ALA A 46 0.41 7.34 21.42
C ALA A 46 1.46 6.30 20.99
N GLU A 47 1.08 5.06 20.75
CA GLU A 47 1.98 4.00 20.30
C GLU A 47 2.16 3.99 18.78
N ALA A 48 1.25 4.63 18.03
CA ALA A 48 1.30 4.70 16.57
C ALA A 48 2.32 5.75 16.10
N VAL A 49 3.58 5.59 16.53
CA VAL A 49 4.70 6.49 16.26
C VAL A 49 5.95 5.69 15.94
N LEU A 50 6.62 6.05 14.84
CA LEU A 50 7.95 5.64 14.43
C LEU A 50 8.77 6.90 14.13
N ASP A 51 9.31 7.53 15.16
CA ASP A 51 10.04 8.80 15.08
C ASP A 51 11.57 8.62 15.08
N GLY A 52 12.29 9.71 15.22
CA GLY A 52 13.76 9.73 15.25
C GLY A 52 14.42 8.74 16.21
N ARG A 53 13.74 8.35 17.31
CA ARG A 53 14.23 7.37 18.30
C ARG A 53 14.23 5.94 17.75
N HIS A 54 13.34 5.66 16.80
CA HIS A 54 13.12 4.34 16.23
C HIS A 54 13.93 4.11 14.93
N MET A 55 14.53 5.16 14.35
CA MET A 55 15.24 5.06 13.08
C MET A 55 16.42 4.08 13.11
N ALA A 56 17.20 4.08 14.19
CA ALA A 56 18.31 3.14 14.30
C ALA A 56 17.85 1.67 14.43
N PRO A 57 16.86 1.33 15.29
CA PRO A 57 16.23 0.00 15.30
C PRO A 57 15.64 -0.43 13.96
N VAL A 58 14.88 0.44 13.29
CA VAL A 58 14.30 0.16 11.97
C VAL A 58 15.40 -0.13 10.95
N GLY A 59 16.42 0.73 10.86
CA GLY A 59 17.54 0.53 9.93
C GLY A 59 18.30 -0.77 10.19
N ALA A 60 18.56 -1.09 11.46
CA ALA A 60 19.23 -2.34 11.84
C ALA A 60 18.40 -3.56 11.47
N GLU A 61 17.08 -3.52 11.65
CA GLU A 61 16.20 -4.62 11.29
C GLU A 61 16.14 -4.83 9.76
N LEU A 62 16.01 -3.75 8.97
CA LEU A 62 16.05 -3.83 7.51
C LEU A 62 17.39 -4.37 7.00
N GLY A 63 18.53 -3.91 7.57
CA GLY A 63 19.85 -4.41 7.22
C GLY A 63 20.00 -5.91 7.50
N ALA A 64 19.55 -6.36 8.67
CA ALA A 64 19.55 -7.79 9.02
C ALA A 64 18.67 -8.63 8.06
N LEU A 65 17.49 -8.12 7.65
CA LEU A 65 16.63 -8.81 6.69
C LEU A 65 17.23 -8.86 5.29
N ARG A 66 17.97 -7.85 4.89
CA ARG A 66 18.74 -7.90 3.66
C ARG A 66 19.83 -8.96 3.70
N GLU A 67 20.55 -9.07 4.80
CA GLU A 67 21.60 -10.08 4.97
C GLU A 67 21.04 -11.51 5.07
N GLU A 68 19.95 -11.70 5.82
CA GLU A 68 19.39 -13.01 6.12
C GLU A 68 18.52 -13.57 4.99
N PHE A 69 17.70 -12.71 4.35
CA PHE A 69 16.68 -13.10 3.37
C PHE A 69 16.83 -12.44 2.01
N GLY A 70 17.79 -11.55 1.84
CA GLY A 70 17.98 -10.82 0.59
C GLY A 70 16.92 -9.74 0.36
N LEU A 71 16.27 -9.21 1.42
CA LEU A 71 15.27 -8.14 1.28
C LEU A 71 15.79 -7.03 0.38
N SER A 72 15.10 -6.79 -0.72
CA SER A 72 15.58 -5.88 -1.76
C SER A 72 14.87 -4.53 -1.74
N LEU A 73 13.59 -4.50 -1.35
CA LEU A 73 12.76 -3.30 -1.44
C LEU A 73 11.66 -3.31 -0.38
N VAL A 74 11.36 -2.11 0.14
CA VAL A 74 10.21 -1.84 1.00
C VAL A 74 9.37 -0.74 0.37
N VAL A 75 8.05 -0.93 0.33
CA VAL A 75 7.08 0.10 -0.01
C VAL A 75 6.58 0.72 1.29
N GLU A 76 6.92 1.98 1.47
CA GLU A 76 6.62 2.77 2.64
C GLU A 76 5.37 3.59 2.38
N LEU A 77 4.26 3.28 3.04
CA LEU A 77 2.95 3.80 2.75
C LEU A 77 2.49 4.93 3.69
N THR A 78 3.42 5.54 4.45
CA THR A 78 3.10 6.74 5.22
C THR A 78 2.87 7.91 4.28
N CYS A 79 1.63 8.33 4.17
CA CYS A 79 1.20 9.39 3.27
C CYS A 79 1.06 10.76 3.96
N ARG A 80 0.42 11.73 3.30
CA ARG A 80 0.22 13.09 3.80
C ARG A 80 -0.63 13.07 5.08
N GLY A 81 -0.22 13.83 6.09
CA GLY A 81 -0.89 13.90 7.40
C GLY A 81 -0.51 12.79 8.38
N MET A 82 0.34 11.84 7.99
CA MET A 82 0.77 10.73 8.84
C MET A 82 2.19 10.92 9.43
N GLY A 83 2.77 12.11 9.34
CA GLY A 83 4.13 12.37 9.88
C GLY A 83 5.26 11.80 9.01
N ARG A 84 5.05 11.69 7.70
CA ARG A 84 6.04 11.18 6.73
C ARG A 84 7.36 11.97 6.79
N ASP A 85 8.50 11.28 6.91
CA ASP A 85 9.86 11.87 6.89
C ASP A 85 10.72 11.27 5.77
N VAL A 86 10.66 11.88 4.59
CA VAL A 86 11.43 11.42 3.42
C VAL A 86 12.95 11.49 3.60
N ARG A 87 13.45 12.36 4.50
CA ARG A 87 14.89 12.44 4.80
C ARG A 87 15.34 11.26 5.64
N ALA A 88 14.50 10.86 6.61
CA ALA A 88 14.72 9.63 7.37
C ALA A 88 14.66 8.41 6.46
N LEU A 89 13.68 8.33 5.56
CA LEU A 89 13.56 7.23 4.58
C LEU A 89 14.80 7.12 3.68
N ALA A 90 15.29 8.23 3.14
CA ALA A 90 16.49 8.25 2.31
C ALA A 90 17.75 7.83 3.08
N ARG A 91 17.84 8.18 4.36
CA ARG A 91 18.91 7.72 5.24
C ARG A 91 18.81 6.22 5.52
N LEU A 92 17.63 5.73 5.93
CA LEU A 92 17.37 4.31 6.17
C LEU A 92 17.70 3.44 4.96
N SER A 93 17.25 3.87 3.77
CA SER A 93 17.54 3.15 2.52
C SER A 93 19.04 3.03 2.26
N ARG A 94 19.79 4.11 2.47
CA ARG A 94 21.25 4.13 2.25
C ARG A 94 22.00 3.29 3.28
N GLU A 95 21.62 3.39 4.55
CA GLU A 95 22.30 2.69 5.66
C GLU A 95 22.00 1.19 5.67
N SER A 96 20.76 0.78 5.43
CA SER A 96 20.35 -0.64 5.36
C SER A 96 20.73 -1.29 4.02
N GLY A 97 20.92 -0.50 2.96
CA GLY A 97 21.08 -0.97 1.60
C GLY A 97 19.81 -1.58 0.98
N VAL A 98 18.65 -1.42 1.64
CA VAL A 98 17.34 -1.82 1.12
C VAL A 98 16.73 -0.63 0.38
N ALA A 99 16.25 -0.86 -0.83
CA ALA A 99 15.56 0.20 -1.58
C ALA A 99 14.21 0.54 -0.90
N VAL A 100 13.83 1.83 -0.90
CA VAL A 100 12.55 2.28 -0.34
C VAL A 100 11.79 3.05 -1.39
N VAL A 101 10.54 2.66 -1.65
CA VAL A 101 9.54 3.42 -2.42
C VAL A 101 8.70 4.20 -1.43
N ALA A 102 8.62 5.53 -1.59
CA ALA A 102 7.78 6.36 -0.74
C ALA A 102 6.37 6.50 -1.32
N GLY A 103 5.38 6.53 -0.43
CA GLY A 103 3.98 6.76 -0.75
C GLY A 103 3.57 8.24 -0.75
N THR A 104 2.40 8.52 -1.33
CA THR A 104 1.66 9.78 -1.22
C THR A 104 0.17 9.53 -1.26
N GLY A 105 -0.64 10.48 -0.83
CA GLY A 105 -2.10 10.33 -0.75
C GLY A 105 -2.60 10.79 0.61
N TRP A 106 -3.81 10.36 0.96
CA TRP A 106 -4.42 10.65 2.26
C TRP A 106 -4.98 9.37 2.87
N TYR A 107 -4.69 9.17 4.16
CA TYR A 107 -5.22 8.06 4.96
C TYR A 107 -6.76 8.13 5.05
N TYR A 108 -7.42 7.60 6.05
CA TYR A 108 -8.87 7.78 6.19
C TYR A 108 -9.23 9.09 6.91
N GLU A 109 -10.48 9.52 6.80
CA GLU A 109 -10.99 10.87 7.12
C GLU A 109 -10.49 11.45 8.45
N ARG A 110 -10.39 10.62 9.51
CA ARG A 110 -9.93 11.07 10.83
C ARG A 110 -8.55 11.74 10.82
N PHE A 111 -7.70 11.36 9.88
CA PHE A 111 -6.31 11.81 9.76
C PHE A 111 -6.10 12.79 8.60
N HIS A 112 -7.18 13.21 7.97
CA HIS A 112 -7.08 14.12 6.85
C HIS A 112 -6.63 15.52 7.32
N PRO A 113 -5.62 16.10 6.68
CA PRO A 113 -5.30 17.50 6.86
C PRO A 113 -6.38 18.41 6.25
N GLU A 114 -6.31 19.70 6.54
CA GLU A 114 -7.34 20.69 6.16
C GLU A 114 -7.60 20.73 4.65
N GLU A 115 -6.56 20.59 3.82
CA GLU A 115 -6.73 20.58 2.38
C GLU A 115 -7.62 19.42 1.89
N ALA A 116 -7.53 18.24 2.50
CA ALA A 116 -8.37 17.11 2.12
C ALA A 116 -9.84 17.29 2.53
N ALA A 117 -10.11 18.13 3.56
CA ALA A 117 -11.46 18.43 3.99
C ALA A 117 -12.16 19.45 3.08
N THR A 118 -11.41 20.39 2.49
CA THR A 118 -11.95 21.58 1.82
C THR A 118 -11.88 21.56 0.30
N ALA A 119 -10.84 20.94 -0.29
CA ALA A 119 -10.62 20.90 -1.72
C ALA A 119 -11.51 19.85 -2.43
N ASP A 120 -11.76 20.06 -3.72
CA ASP A 120 -12.43 19.07 -4.55
C ASP A 120 -11.47 17.97 -5.04
N ALA A 121 -12.01 16.91 -5.65
CA ALA A 121 -11.21 15.77 -6.09
C ALA A 121 -10.18 16.13 -7.18
N GLY A 122 -10.48 17.13 -8.03
CA GLY A 122 -9.57 17.60 -9.07
C GLY A 122 -8.39 18.36 -8.46
N GLU A 123 -8.67 19.30 -7.56
CA GLU A 123 -7.66 20.07 -6.83
C GLU A 123 -6.74 19.15 -6.00
N LEU A 124 -7.33 18.15 -5.34
CA LEU A 124 -6.57 17.13 -4.61
C LEU A 124 -5.69 16.28 -5.55
N ALA A 125 -6.20 15.91 -6.73
CA ALA A 125 -5.41 15.19 -7.72
C ALA A 125 -4.21 16.00 -8.22
N GLU A 126 -4.38 17.31 -8.48
CA GLU A 126 -3.31 18.22 -8.87
C GLU A 126 -2.20 18.29 -7.80
N LEU A 127 -2.58 18.33 -6.50
CA LEU A 127 -1.60 18.28 -5.40
C LEU A 127 -0.77 16.98 -5.43
N LEU A 128 -1.41 15.83 -5.66
CA LEU A 128 -0.71 14.54 -5.76
C LEU A 128 0.19 14.50 -7.00
N ILE A 129 -0.31 14.94 -8.16
CA ILE A 129 0.47 14.98 -9.41
C ILE A 129 1.71 15.85 -9.24
N HIS A 130 1.55 17.05 -8.64
CA HIS A 130 2.68 17.93 -8.37
C HIS A 130 3.72 17.25 -7.47
N GLU A 131 3.31 16.62 -6.37
CA GLU A 131 4.22 15.92 -5.47
C GLU A 131 4.93 14.73 -6.16
N ILE A 132 4.21 14.01 -7.03
CA ILE A 132 4.75 12.88 -7.79
C ILE A 132 5.77 13.34 -8.86
N GLU A 133 5.53 14.47 -9.53
CA GLU A 133 6.38 14.92 -10.63
C GLU A 133 7.53 15.83 -10.15
N ASP A 134 7.30 16.68 -9.16
CA ASP A 134 8.29 17.65 -8.67
C ASP A 134 9.02 17.20 -7.41
N GLY A 135 8.40 16.28 -6.65
CA GLY A 135 8.94 15.70 -5.42
C GLY A 135 8.24 16.19 -4.16
N ILE A 136 8.41 15.42 -3.10
CA ILE A 136 7.85 15.66 -1.78
C ILE A 136 8.52 16.88 -1.17
N GLY A 137 7.74 17.96 -1.02
CA GLY A 137 8.17 19.17 -0.32
C GLY A 137 8.28 18.96 1.20
N PRO A 138 8.80 19.96 1.94
CA PRO A 138 8.73 19.93 3.40
C PRO A 138 7.23 19.99 3.79
N GLU A 139 6.75 18.96 4.48
CA GLU A 139 5.41 19.02 5.07
C GLU A 139 5.38 20.11 6.12
N SER A 140 4.35 20.97 6.09
CA SER A 140 4.09 21.92 7.16
C SER A 140 3.76 21.11 8.41
N GLY A 141 4.74 21.00 9.34
CA GLY A 141 4.72 20.04 10.41
C GLY A 141 3.49 20.19 11.32
N ALA A 142 2.76 19.12 11.46
CA ALA A 142 1.95 18.87 12.64
C ALA A 142 2.90 18.50 13.78
N GLY A 143 3.44 19.51 14.49
CA GLY A 143 4.36 19.26 15.61
C GLY A 143 5.31 20.42 15.88
N GLY A 144 4.78 21.63 16.02
CA GLY A 144 5.57 22.77 16.46
C GLY A 144 4.74 23.61 17.42
N GLY A 145 5.15 23.61 18.69
CA GLY A 145 4.55 24.44 19.72
C GLY A 145 4.40 25.89 19.26
N THR A 146 3.28 26.47 19.60
CA THR A 146 2.90 27.86 19.39
C THR A 146 4.02 28.80 19.81
N SER A 147 4.80 29.30 18.86
CA SER A 147 5.52 30.54 19.00
C SER A 147 4.60 31.64 18.50
N ALA A 148 3.95 32.31 19.42
CA ALA A 148 3.17 33.52 19.16
C ALA A 148 4.06 34.52 18.41
N ARG A 149 3.78 34.76 17.14
CA ARG A 149 4.32 35.92 16.43
C ARG A 149 3.56 37.15 16.89
N ASP A 150 4.21 37.88 17.79
CA ASP A 150 3.84 39.21 18.17
C ASP A 150 3.86 40.13 16.95
N HIS A 151 2.69 40.61 16.55
CA HIS A 151 2.53 41.64 15.54
C HIS A 151 2.56 42.99 16.22
N SER A 152 3.74 43.50 16.55
CA SER A 152 3.91 44.93 16.80
C SER A 152 4.53 45.58 15.57
N ARG A 153 3.69 46.42 14.93
CA ARG A 153 4.13 47.40 13.93
C ARG A 153 5.12 48.38 14.61
N ASP A 154 6.26 48.56 14.00
CA ASP A 154 6.88 49.87 14.06
C ASP A 154 7.60 50.23 12.75
N ALA A 155 7.35 51.45 12.31
CA ALA A 155 7.88 52.02 11.09
C ALA A 155 9.15 52.84 11.42
N GLY A 156 10.21 52.68 10.64
CA GLY A 156 11.23 53.76 10.69
C GLY A 156 12.63 53.37 10.22
N ARG A 157 12.96 53.77 9.00
CA ARG A 157 14.24 54.34 8.52
C ARG A 157 15.60 53.59 8.69
N ASP A 158 16.13 53.17 7.56
CA ASP A 158 17.19 53.85 6.76
C ASP A 158 18.67 53.45 7.01
N LEU A 159 19.35 53.15 5.88
CA LEU A 159 20.76 53.24 5.53
C LEU A 159 21.79 52.25 6.16
N GLY A 160 22.39 51.47 5.27
CA GLY A 160 23.75 50.96 5.54
C GLY A 160 24.20 49.76 4.72
N LEU A 161 24.88 50.02 3.68
CA LEU A 161 25.70 49.13 2.85
C LEU A 161 26.45 48.06 3.66
N GLY A 162 26.30 46.79 3.21
CA GLY A 162 27.15 45.69 3.68
C GLY A 162 26.92 44.47 2.82
N SER A 163 27.65 44.36 1.70
CA SER A 163 27.76 43.17 0.90
C SER A 163 28.44 42.07 1.69
N ASP A 164 27.73 41.03 2.01
CA ASP A 164 28.36 39.73 2.29
C ASP A 164 27.56 38.60 1.62
N SER A 165 28.10 38.17 0.51
CA SER A 165 27.63 37.07 -0.27
C SER A 165 28.01 35.75 0.40
N GLY A 166 27.26 35.38 1.44
CA GLY A 166 27.30 34.04 2.01
C GLY A 166 26.48 33.11 1.15
N SER A 167 27.08 32.53 0.13
CA SER A 167 26.55 31.39 -0.61
C SER A 167 26.44 30.18 0.33
N GLY A 168 25.34 30.07 1.07
CA GLY A 168 24.94 28.83 1.69
C GLY A 168 24.62 27.82 0.58
N SER A 169 25.64 27.02 0.21
CA SER A 169 25.45 25.84 -0.62
C SER A 169 24.58 24.83 0.15
N GLY A 170 23.27 25.00 0.07
CA GLY A 170 22.34 23.93 0.37
C GLY A 170 22.71 22.75 -0.54
N SER A 171 23.09 21.63 0.06
CA SER A 171 23.30 20.38 -0.66
C SER A 171 22.01 20.04 -1.40
N GLY A 172 21.97 20.37 -2.69
CA GLY A 172 20.84 20.09 -3.57
C GLY A 172 20.73 18.59 -3.84
N GLY A 173 20.20 17.84 -2.88
CA GLY A 173 19.79 16.47 -3.10
C GLY A 173 18.62 16.44 -4.08
N THR A 174 18.60 15.45 -4.98
CA THR A 174 17.47 15.24 -5.88
C THR A 174 16.19 15.08 -5.05
N PRO A 175 15.09 15.79 -5.41
CA PRO A 175 13.83 15.66 -4.68
C PRO A 175 13.35 14.20 -4.67
N VAL A 176 12.86 13.72 -3.52
CA VAL A 176 12.25 12.40 -3.41
C VAL A 176 10.88 12.45 -4.06
N ARG A 177 10.66 11.58 -5.03
CA ARG A 177 9.38 11.46 -5.74
C ARG A 177 8.67 10.19 -5.31
N PRO A 178 7.36 10.24 -4.97
CA PRO A 178 6.58 9.05 -4.67
C PRO A 178 6.60 8.04 -5.81
N GLY A 179 6.60 6.75 -5.47
CA GLY A 179 6.53 5.66 -6.43
C GLY A 179 5.20 4.86 -6.33
N VAL A 180 4.33 5.26 -5.42
CA VAL A 180 3.00 4.67 -5.21
C VAL A 180 2.08 5.74 -4.60
N ILE A 181 0.78 5.66 -4.88
CA ILE A 181 -0.23 6.46 -4.20
C ILE A 181 -0.83 5.57 -3.11
N GLY A 182 -0.75 6.00 -1.87
CA GLY A 182 -1.21 5.24 -0.70
C GLY A 182 -0.31 5.40 0.54
N GLU A 183 -0.88 4.92 1.65
CA GLU A 183 -2.16 4.20 1.71
C GLU A 183 -3.36 5.17 1.69
N ALA A 184 -4.17 5.05 0.65
CA ALA A 184 -5.39 5.85 0.50
C ALA A 184 -6.54 5.14 1.23
N GLY A 185 -7.13 5.79 2.26
CA GLY A 185 -7.92 5.09 3.25
C GLY A 185 -9.42 5.31 3.21
N SER A 186 -10.16 4.33 3.74
CA SER A 186 -11.53 4.51 4.21
C SER A 186 -11.79 3.72 5.49
N HIS A 187 -12.77 4.24 6.27
CA HIS A 187 -13.15 3.67 7.56
C HIS A 187 -14.57 3.10 7.52
N GLY A 188 -14.72 1.81 7.46
CA GLY A 188 -16.03 1.15 7.42
C GLY A 188 -16.37 0.55 6.07
N ASP A 189 -17.60 0.05 5.95
CA ASP A 189 -18.06 -0.67 4.75
C ASP A 189 -18.32 0.26 3.56
N VAL A 190 -18.69 1.51 3.84
CA VAL A 190 -18.96 2.54 2.86
C VAL A 190 -18.07 3.74 3.14
N PRO A 191 -17.23 4.17 2.18
CA PRO A 191 -16.43 5.37 2.34
C PRO A 191 -17.29 6.62 2.57
N SER A 192 -16.86 7.53 3.43
CA SER A 192 -17.51 8.83 3.62
C SER A 192 -17.39 9.68 2.35
N ALA A 193 -18.17 10.76 2.27
CA ALA A 193 -18.08 11.68 1.13
C ALA A 193 -16.68 12.30 0.98
N GLN A 194 -15.96 12.49 2.08
CA GLN A 194 -14.59 13.00 2.08
C GLN A 194 -13.60 11.93 1.61
N GLU A 195 -13.77 10.69 2.07
CA GLU A 195 -12.97 9.54 1.62
C GLU A 195 -13.22 9.22 0.14
N VAL A 196 -14.45 9.33 -0.34
CA VAL A 196 -14.76 9.22 -1.78
C VAL A 196 -14.00 10.28 -2.59
N ARG A 197 -13.92 11.54 -2.10
CA ARG A 197 -13.15 12.60 -2.79
C ARG A 197 -11.66 12.27 -2.85
N THR A 198 -11.04 11.86 -1.74
CA THR A 198 -9.61 11.53 -1.70
C THR A 198 -9.27 10.28 -2.50
N LEU A 199 -10.12 9.24 -2.48
CA LEU A 199 -9.98 8.06 -3.35
C LEU A 199 -10.13 8.42 -4.83
N THR A 200 -11.10 9.29 -5.17
CA THR A 200 -11.25 9.79 -6.55
C THR A 200 -10.01 10.56 -6.99
N ALA A 201 -9.48 11.43 -6.13
CA ALA A 201 -8.24 12.17 -6.41
C ALA A 201 -7.05 11.22 -6.62
N ALA A 202 -6.92 10.18 -5.80
CA ALA A 202 -5.90 9.15 -5.95
C ALA A 202 -6.00 8.45 -7.32
N ALA A 203 -7.22 8.09 -7.75
CA ALA A 203 -7.44 7.48 -9.07
C ALA A 203 -7.08 8.42 -10.22
N LEU A 204 -7.47 9.69 -10.15
CA LEU A 204 -7.14 10.70 -11.17
C LEU A 204 -5.63 10.92 -11.27
N ALA A 205 -4.95 11.07 -10.13
CA ALA A 205 -3.49 11.20 -10.08
C ALA A 205 -2.78 9.94 -10.59
N ALA A 206 -3.25 8.76 -10.21
CA ALA A 206 -2.72 7.47 -10.69
C ALA A 206 -2.80 7.35 -12.21
N ARG A 207 -3.93 7.73 -12.80
CA ARG A 207 -4.11 7.74 -14.26
C ARG A 207 -3.18 8.73 -14.96
N ALA A 208 -2.99 9.92 -14.40
CA ALA A 208 -2.13 10.95 -14.98
C ALA A 208 -0.63 10.57 -14.90
N THR A 209 -0.20 9.95 -13.81
CA THR A 209 1.22 9.69 -13.52
C THR A 209 1.66 8.25 -13.83
N GLY A 210 0.70 7.34 -14.07
CA GLY A 210 0.96 5.92 -14.28
C GLY A 210 1.31 5.15 -13.01
N LEU A 211 1.14 5.72 -11.82
CA LEU A 211 1.36 5.02 -10.55
C LEU A 211 0.17 4.10 -10.21
N SER A 212 0.40 3.18 -9.29
CA SER A 212 -0.63 2.32 -8.70
C SER A 212 -1.13 2.90 -7.37
N VAL A 213 -2.31 2.46 -6.94
CA VAL A 213 -2.94 2.89 -5.67
C VAL A 213 -2.98 1.72 -4.69
N ALA A 214 -2.34 1.89 -3.52
CA ALA A 214 -2.51 1.01 -2.37
C ALA A 214 -3.56 1.63 -1.44
N THR A 215 -4.53 0.83 -0.96
CA THR A 215 -5.58 1.35 -0.09
C THR A 215 -5.48 0.81 1.32
N HIS A 216 -6.05 1.57 2.26
CA HIS A 216 -6.36 1.14 3.62
C HIS A 216 -7.86 0.82 3.72
N ALA A 217 -8.20 -0.44 3.90
CA ALA A 217 -9.56 -0.86 4.22
C ALA A 217 -9.61 -1.23 5.71
N GLN A 218 -10.19 -0.37 6.54
CA GLN A 218 -10.16 -0.55 8.00
C GLN A 218 -10.69 -1.94 8.41
N LEU A 219 -9.83 -2.76 9.02
CA LEU A 219 -10.11 -4.16 9.37
C LEU A 219 -10.55 -5.03 8.17
N GLY A 220 -10.11 -4.69 6.97
CA GLY A 220 -10.44 -5.34 5.71
C GLY A 220 -11.80 -4.94 5.12
N ARG A 221 -12.55 -4.04 5.80
CA ARG A 221 -13.91 -3.64 5.40
C ARG A 221 -13.91 -2.58 4.31
N GLY A 222 -14.95 -2.58 3.48
CA GLY A 222 -15.15 -1.56 2.45
C GLY A 222 -14.32 -1.75 1.18
N GLY A 223 -13.53 -2.82 1.04
CA GLY A 223 -12.66 -3.03 -0.12
C GLY A 223 -13.40 -3.01 -1.46
N LEU A 224 -14.60 -3.61 -1.53
CA LEU A 224 -15.44 -3.57 -2.75
C LEU A 224 -15.90 -2.14 -3.07
N ALA A 225 -16.29 -1.36 -2.08
CA ALA A 225 -16.68 0.04 -2.28
C ALA A 225 -15.48 0.91 -2.69
N GLN A 226 -14.29 0.65 -2.16
CA GLN A 226 -13.07 1.35 -2.59
C GLN A 226 -12.75 1.08 -4.06
N ILE A 227 -12.80 -0.19 -4.50
CA ILE A 227 -12.51 -0.51 -5.91
C ILE A 227 -13.57 0.06 -6.84
N GLU A 228 -14.83 0.12 -6.43
CA GLU A 228 -15.90 0.77 -7.19
C GLU A 228 -15.61 2.27 -7.40
N VAL A 229 -15.24 3.01 -6.34
CA VAL A 229 -14.86 4.43 -6.44
C VAL A 229 -13.65 4.62 -7.35
N LEU A 230 -12.59 3.84 -7.17
CA LEU A 230 -11.34 3.98 -7.93
C LEU A 230 -11.53 3.64 -9.41
N THR A 231 -12.26 2.57 -9.71
CA THR A 231 -12.55 2.17 -11.10
C THR A 231 -13.59 3.05 -11.75
N GLY A 232 -14.58 3.55 -11.00
CA GLY A 232 -15.55 4.55 -11.43
C GLY A 232 -14.87 5.86 -11.86
N ALA A 233 -13.74 6.22 -11.24
CA ALA A 233 -12.87 7.32 -11.68
C ALA A 233 -11.92 6.94 -12.83
N GLY A 234 -12.03 5.71 -13.37
CA GLY A 234 -11.33 5.23 -14.56
C GLY A 234 -9.96 4.61 -14.30
N LEU A 235 -9.61 4.29 -13.04
CA LEU A 235 -8.39 3.55 -12.76
C LEU A 235 -8.58 2.06 -13.08
N ALA A 236 -7.61 1.46 -13.77
CA ALA A 236 -7.66 0.03 -14.07
C ALA A 236 -7.49 -0.81 -12.77
N PRO A 237 -8.30 -1.87 -12.56
CA PRO A 237 -8.27 -2.65 -11.31
C PRO A 237 -6.89 -3.23 -10.96
N HIS A 238 -6.09 -3.66 -11.94
CA HIS A 238 -4.74 -4.19 -11.73
C HIS A 238 -3.74 -3.16 -11.18
N ARG A 239 -4.14 -1.88 -11.11
CA ARG A 239 -3.39 -0.81 -10.44
C ARG A 239 -3.87 -0.52 -9.03
N VAL A 240 -4.80 -1.31 -8.51
CA VAL A 240 -5.33 -1.18 -7.15
C VAL A 240 -4.85 -2.36 -6.30
N CYS A 241 -4.32 -2.06 -5.12
CA CYS A 241 -4.09 -3.03 -4.05
C CYS A 241 -5.01 -2.69 -2.89
N VAL A 242 -5.91 -3.61 -2.52
CA VAL A 242 -6.80 -3.43 -1.36
C VAL A 242 -6.12 -3.96 -0.10
N GLY A 243 -5.85 -3.06 0.86
CA GLY A 243 -5.13 -3.34 2.09
C GLY A 243 -5.96 -4.11 3.13
N HIS A 244 -5.26 -4.75 4.06
CA HIS A 244 -5.78 -5.39 5.27
C HIS A 244 -6.83 -6.48 5.05
N GLN A 245 -6.83 -7.10 3.87
CA GLN A 245 -7.82 -8.12 3.54
C GLN A 245 -7.65 -9.40 4.36
N ASP A 246 -6.49 -9.63 4.92
CA ASP A 246 -6.24 -10.72 5.88
C ASP A 246 -6.97 -10.53 7.23
N LEU A 247 -7.55 -9.35 7.48
CA LEU A 247 -8.41 -9.07 8.64
C LEU A 247 -9.90 -9.35 8.37
N LEU A 248 -10.33 -9.45 7.13
CA LEU A 248 -11.70 -9.81 6.74
C LEU A 248 -11.83 -11.33 6.64
N ASP A 249 -12.72 -11.95 7.42
CA ASP A 249 -13.00 -13.41 7.36
C ASP A 249 -14.03 -13.73 6.28
N ASP A 250 -13.78 -13.28 5.06
CA ASP A 250 -14.66 -13.52 3.92
C ASP A 250 -13.87 -13.86 2.64
N PRO A 251 -13.60 -15.16 2.40
CA PRO A 251 -12.94 -15.59 1.17
C PRO A 251 -13.75 -15.28 -0.11
N GLY A 252 -15.06 -15.01 0.01
CA GLY A 252 -15.91 -14.61 -1.10
C GLY A 252 -15.52 -13.23 -1.62
N VAL A 253 -15.41 -12.26 -0.71
CA VAL A 253 -14.96 -10.89 -1.02
C VAL A 253 -13.54 -10.90 -1.59
N HIS A 254 -12.62 -11.70 -1.03
CA HIS A 254 -11.25 -11.80 -1.55
C HIS A 254 -11.25 -12.27 -3.02
N ARG A 255 -12.05 -13.30 -3.36
CA ARG A 255 -12.17 -13.79 -4.73
C ARG A 255 -12.82 -12.78 -5.67
N GLU A 256 -13.83 -12.05 -5.21
CA GLU A 256 -14.50 -11.01 -5.99
C GLU A 256 -13.54 -9.88 -6.35
N LEU A 257 -12.79 -9.35 -5.38
CA LEU A 257 -11.75 -8.34 -5.59
C LEU A 257 -10.65 -8.83 -6.55
N ALA A 258 -10.17 -10.08 -6.36
CA ALA A 258 -9.15 -10.66 -7.23
C ALA A 258 -9.66 -10.90 -8.65
N ALA A 259 -10.90 -11.36 -8.80
CA ALA A 259 -11.56 -11.56 -10.10
C ALA A 259 -11.79 -10.24 -10.84
N ALA A 260 -12.05 -9.15 -10.11
CA ALA A 260 -12.09 -7.80 -10.67
C ALA A 260 -10.71 -7.32 -11.17
N GLY A 261 -9.62 -8.01 -10.79
CA GLY A 261 -8.25 -7.72 -11.19
C GLY A 261 -7.41 -7.00 -10.15
N ALA A 262 -7.97 -6.65 -8.99
CA ALA A 262 -7.23 -5.97 -7.92
C ALA A 262 -6.25 -6.92 -7.21
N TYR A 263 -5.21 -6.34 -6.60
CA TYR A 263 -4.36 -7.05 -5.65
C TYR A 263 -5.01 -7.07 -4.26
N ILE A 264 -4.79 -8.17 -3.56
CA ILE A 264 -5.32 -8.47 -2.23
C ILE A 264 -4.14 -8.51 -1.27
N ALA A 265 -4.06 -7.54 -0.35
CA ALA A 265 -2.97 -7.48 0.60
C ALA A 265 -3.30 -8.29 1.87
N PHE A 266 -2.47 -9.28 2.14
CA PHE A 266 -2.32 -9.96 3.42
C PHE A 266 -1.15 -9.32 4.14
N ASP A 267 -1.38 -8.12 4.65
CA ASP A 267 -0.32 -7.19 5.03
C ASP A 267 -0.21 -6.94 6.53
N THR A 268 -1.02 -7.63 7.36
CA THR A 268 -0.91 -7.52 8.81
C THR A 268 -0.33 -8.77 9.47
N VAL A 269 0.56 -9.48 8.74
CA VAL A 269 1.19 -10.73 9.22
C VAL A 269 1.96 -10.48 10.52
N GLY A 270 1.64 -11.25 11.56
CA GLY A 270 2.23 -11.11 12.89
C GLY A 270 1.45 -10.24 13.86
N LYS A 271 0.44 -9.48 13.43
CA LYS A 271 -0.44 -8.69 14.30
C LYS A 271 -1.52 -9.60 14.93
N GLU A 272 -1.09 -10.49 15.85
CA GLU A 272 -1.95 -11.49 16.49
C GLU A 272 -3.08 -10.89 17.33
N ASN A 273 -2.95 -9.63 17.75
CA ASN A 273 -3.99 -8.88 18.46
C ASN A 273 -5.23 -8.59 17.61
N TYR A 274 -5.10 -8.61 16.28
CA TYR A 274 -6.24 -8.48 15.36
C TYR A 274 -6.74 -9.85 14.89
N ARG A 275 -5.83 -10.71 14.43
CA ARG A 275 -6.15 -12.04 13.91
C ARG A 275 -4.93 -12.96 14.00
N SER A 276 -5.15 -14.25 14.21
CA SER A 276 -4.04 -15.21 14.23
C SER A 276 -3.44 -15.43 12.83
N ASP A 277 -2.12 -15.67 12.76
CA ASP A 277 -1.46 -16.05 11.52
C ASP A 277 -1.98 -17.37 10.94
N GLY A 278 -2.51 -18.26 11.80
CA GLY A 278 -3.19 -19.47 11.34
C GLY A 278 -4.46 -19.16 10.54
N SER A 279 -5.23 -18.16 10.96
CA SER A 279 -6.40 -17.70 10.20
C SER A 279 -6.01 -16.98 8.92
N ARG A 280 -4.96 -16.15 8.95
CA ARG A 280 -4.41 -15.49 7.75
C ARG A 280 -3.97 -16.51 6.71
N LEU A 281 -3.22 -17.53 7.15
CA LEU A 281 -2.76 -18.60 6.27
C LEU A 281 -3.94 -19.34 5.61
N ARG A 282 -4.99 -19.66 6.38
CA ARG A 282 -6.19 -20.30 5.83
C ARG A 282 -6.86 -19.44 4.76
N LEU A 283 -7.00 -18.13 4.99
CA LEU A 283 -7.58 -17.20 4.03
C LEU A 283 -6.72 -17.07 2.77
N LEU A 284 -5.40 -16.98 2.94
CA LEU A 284 -4.47 -16.95 1.80
C LEU A 284 -4.58 -18.23 0.97
N LEU A 285 -4.54 -19.41 1.61
CA LEU A 285 -4.68 -20.69 0.90
C LEU A 285 -5.98 -20.78 0.13
N ALA A 286 -7.11 -20.29 0.69
CA ALA A 286 -8.39 -20.25 -0.02
C ALA A 286 -8.36 -19.34 -1.26
N LEU A 287 -7.59 -18.25 -1.24
CA LEU A 287 -7.38 -17.38 -2.39
C LEU A 287 -6.50 -18.07 -3.45
N LEU A 288 -5.42 -18.76 -3.02
CA LEU A 288 -4.52 -19.51 -3.90
C LEU A 288 -5.23 -20.69 -4.57
N GLU A 289 -6.02 -21.47 -3.82
CA GLU A 289 -6.83 -22.58 -4.30
C GLU A 289 -7.89 -22.13 -5.33
N ALA A 290 -8.37 -20.89 -5.19
CA ALA A 290 -9.29 -20.28 -6.17
C ALA A 290 -8.58 -19.79 -7.46
N GLY A 291 -7.26 -19.98 -7.59
CA GLY A 291 -6.49 -19.62 -8.78
C GLY A 291 -6.05 -18.15 -8.84
N HIS A 292 -6.07 -17.42 -7.72
CA HIS A 292 -5.73 -16.00 -7.68
C HIS A 292 -4.34 -15.70 -7.09
N ALA A 293 -3.39 -16.63 -7.18
CA ALA A 293 -2.04 -16.44 -6.66
C ALA A 293 -1.35 -15.17 -7.18
N GLU A 294 -1.63 -14.77 -8.41
CA GLU A 294 -1.04 -13.58 -9.04
C GLU A 294 -1.58 -12.25 -8.50
N ARG A 295 -2.57 -12.29 -7.61
CA ARG A 295 -3.20 -11.10 -7.03
C ARG A 295 -2.93 -10.95 -5.52
N ALA A 296 -2.20 -11.87 -4.90
CA ALA A 296 -1.88 -11.79 -3.47
C ALA A 296 -0.56 -11.04 -3.23
N LEU A 297 -0.55 -10.16 -2.22
CA LEU A 297 0.61 -9.45 -1.69
C LEU A 297 0.76 -9.77 -0.19
N LEU A 298 1.99 -9.85 0.32
CA LEU A 298 2.29 -10.21 1.71
C LEU A 298 3.17 -9.16 2.37
N SER A 299 2.80 -8.65 3.56
CA SER A 299 3.59 -7.70 4.36
C SER A 299 3.27 -7.80 5.86
N CYS A 300 3.85 -6.90 6.68
CA CYS A 300 3.65 -6.90 8.14
C CYS A 300 2.93 -5.64 8.65
N ASP A 301 2.95 -4.53 7.89
CA ASP A 301 2.36 -3.25 8.26
C ASP A 301 2.79 -2.83 9.67
N ILE A 302 4.09 -2.62 9.86
CA ILE A 302 4.63 -2.16 11.14
C ILE A 302 4.28 -0.69 11.33
N SER A 303 3.19 -0.43 12.06
CA SER A 303 2.59 0.91 12.23
C SER A 303 2.62 1.42 13.68
N ARG A 304 3.36 0.75 14.58
CA ARG A 304 3.53 1.11 15.99
C ARG A 304 4.92 0.74 16.46
N HIS A 305 5.52 1.55 17.34
CA HIS A 305 6.84 1.23 17.89
C HIS A 305 6.85 -0.14 18.61
N GLY A 306 5.78 -0.49 19.34
CA GLY A 306 5.68 -1.77 20.03
C GLY A 306 5.67 -2.99 19.10
N TYR A 307 5.53 -2.82 17.78
CA TYR A 307 5.68 -3.92 16.82
C TYR A 307 7.12 -4.18 16.40
N LEU A 308 8.05 -3.24 16.67
CA LEU A 308 9.48 -3.41 16.39
C LEU A 308 10.09 -4.51 17.28
N ARG A 309 11.05 -5.25 16.76
CA ARG A 309 11.75 -6.27 17.54
C ARG A 309 12.51 -5.69 18.73
N SER A 310 13.05 -4.49 18.61
CA SER A 310 13.71 -3.76 19.70
C SER A 310 12.79 -3.50 20.88
N GLU A 311 11.48 -3.39 20.63
CA GLU A 311 10.44 -3.16 21.62
C GLU A 311 9.72 -4.44 22.08
N GLY A 312 10.22 -5.61 21.64
CA GLY A 312 9.61 -6.91 21.97
C GLY A 312 8.55 -7.38 20.99
N GLY A 313 8.28 -6.61 19.93
CA GLY A 313 7.37 -6.99 18.85
C GLY A 313 7.96 -8.02 17.90
N ARG A 314 7.22 -8.38 16.88
CA ARG A 314 7.62 -9.38 15.88
C ARG A 314 8.49 -8.82 14.76
N GLY A 315 8.39 -7.51 14.49
CA GLY A 315 9.14 -6.76 13.49
C GLY A 315 8.82 -7.12 12.04
N TYR A 316 9.46 -6.42 11.12
CA TYR A 316 9.31 -6.62 9.66
C TYR A 316 9.70 -8.04 9.19
N GLY A 317 10.53 -8.73 9.96
CA GLY A 317 11.03 -10.07 9.62
C GLY A 317 10.08 -11.21 9.95
N HIS A 318 8.95 -10.96 10.58
CA HIS A 318 8.02 -12.02 10.97
C HIS A 318 7.45 -12.78 9.76
N LEU A 319 7.18 -12.08 8.68
CA LEU A 319 6.80 -12.70 7.42
C LEU A 319 7.78 -13.83 7.03
N PHE A 320 9.07 -13.52 6.99
CA PHE A 320 10.12 -14.45 6.53
C PHE A 320 10.42 -15.56 7.53
N ARG A 321 10.49 -15.22 8.82
CA ARG A 321 10.90 -16.17 9.87
C ARG A 321 9.81 -17.10 10.35
N SER A 322 8.54 -16.70 10.20
CA SER A 322 7.40 -17.44 10.75
C SER A 322 6.33 -17.78 9.71
N PHE A 323 5.84 -16.82 8.95
CA PHE A 323 4.69 -17.01 8.08
C PHE A 323 5.04 -17.82 6.82
N LEU A 324 6.09 -17.42 6.09
CA LEU A 324 6.53 -18.15 4.88
C LEU A 324 6.94 -19.61 5.15
N PRO A 325 7.64 -19.96 6.25
CA PRO A 325 7.85 -21.37 6.62
C PRO A 325 6.57 -22.17 6.79
N ARG A 326 5.50 -21.57 7.35
CA ARG A 326 4.19 -22.22 7.48
C ARG A 326 3.51 -22.38 6.12
N LEU A 327 3.63 -21.40 5.25
CA LEU A 327 3.10 -21.45 3.89
C LEU A 327 3.82 -22.56 3.08
N ARG A 328 5.14 -22.71 3.23
CA ARG A 328 5.92 -23.83 2.65
C ARG A 328 5.46 -25.18 3.19
N ALA A 329 5.24 -25.29 4.50
CA ALA A 329 4.73 -26.51 5.11
C ALA A 329 3.31 -26.87 4.61
N ALA A 330 2.55 -25.89 4.13
CA ALA A 330 1.26 -26.07 3.49
C ALA A 330 1.34 -26.37 1.97
N GLY A 331 2.57 -26.52 1.42
CA GLY A 331 2.79 -26.94 0.04
C GLY A 331 3.27 -25.86 -0.94
N ALA A 332 3.53 -24.64 -0.48
CA ALA A 332 4.09 -23.61 -1.36
C ALA A 332 5.56 -23.91 -1.71
N ASP A 333 5.85 -23.93 -2.99
CA ASP A 333 7.20 -24.05 -3.53
C ASP A 333 7.90 -22.68 -3.64
N ASP A 334 9.16 -22.70 -4.07
CA ASP A 334 9.98 -21.50 -4.21
C ASP A 334 9.45 -20.56 -5.28
N ASP A 335 8.82 -21.07 -6.35
CA ASP A 335 8.25 -20.25 -7.41
C ASP A 335 7.01 -19.48 -6.92
N LEU A 336 6.15 -20.13 -6.15
CA LEU A 336 5.01 -19.48 -5.52
C LEU A 336 5.46 -18.44 -4.48
N ILE A 337 6.47 -18.75 -3.66
CA ILE A 337 7.02 -17.78 -2.70
C ILE A 337 7.60 -16.57 -3.42
N ASP A 338 8.36 -16.78 -4.50
CA ASP A 338 8.88 -15.67 -5.32
C ASP A 338 7.76 -14.87 -6.00
N LEU A 339 6.71 -15.54 -6.47
CA LEU A 339 5.53 -14.88 -7.01
C LEU A 339 4.90 -13.92 -5.99
N LEU A 340 4.62 -14.40 -4.78
CA LEU A 340 3.93 -13.64 -3.74
C LEU A 340 4.78 -12.51 -3.14
N THR A 341 6.10 -12.72 -3.02
CA THR A 341 6.99 -11.80 -2.31
C THR A 341 7.80 -10.88 -3.22
N ARG A 342 7.90 -11.16 -4.53
CA ARG A 342 8.69 -10.34 -5.44
C ARG A 342 7.95 -9.99 -6.73
N ARG A 343 7.47 -11.00 -7.48
CA ARG A 343 6.88 -10.75 -8.80
C ARG A 343 5.59 -9.94 -8.72
N ASN A 344 4.66 -10.32 -7.85
CA ASN A 344 3.42 -9.58 -7.66
C ASN A 344 3.63 -8.14 -7.17
N PRO A 345 4.44 -7.88 -6.10
CA PRO A 345 4.78 -6.52 -5.72
C PRO A 345 5.35 -5.67 -6.86
N LEU A 346 6.24 -6.23 -7.67
CA LEU A 346 6.82 -5.51 -8.82
C LEU A 346 5.79 -5.24 -9.91
N ARG A 347 4.92 -6.19 -10.24
CA ARG A 347 3.81 -6.00 -11.19
C ARG A 347 2.87 -4.89 -10.70
N PHE A 348 2.49 -4.92 -9.43
CA PHE A 348 1.68 -3.88 -8.82
C PHE A 348 2.32 -2.50 -8.94
N LEU A 349 3.59 -2.34 -8.52
CA LEU A 349 4.30 -1.07 -8.55
C LEU A 349 4.49 -0.51 -9.97
N THR A 350 4.69 -1.38 -10.95
CA THR A 350 4.87 -0.97 -12.36
C THR A 350 3.56 -0.85 -13.12
N GLY A 351 2.45 -1.30 -12.53
CA GLY A 351 1.16 -1.40 -13.19
C GLY A 351 1.19 -2.38 -14.38
N ASP A 352 2.01 -3.44 -14.29
CA ASP A 352 2.06 -4.50 -15.29
C ASP A 352 0.93 -5.49 -15.02
N ASP A 353 -0.01 -5.58 -15.94
CA ASP A 353 -1.10 -6.57 -15.84
C ASP A 353 -0.60 -8.00 -16.12
N GLY A 354 0.64 -8.13 -16.61
CA GLY A 354 1.19 -9.38 -17.10
C GLY A 354 0.28 -9.91 -18.19
N ASP A 355 0.56 -9.64 -19.44
CA ASP A 355 -0.09 -10.38 -20.51
C ASP A 355 -0.07 -11.86 -20.12
N ILE A 356 -1.24 -12.46 -19.97
CA ILE A 356 -1.40 -13.91 -19.77
C ILE A 356 -1.01 -14.55 -21.12
N GLU A 357 0.29 -14.56 -21.43
CA GLU A 357 0.81 -15.41 -22.47
C GLU A 357 0.67 -16.85 -21.96
N GLY A 358 -0.43 -17.50 -22.38
CA GLY A 358 -0.56 -18.92 -22.19
C GLY A 358 -1.94 -19.46 -21.84
N LYS A 359 -3.03 -18.84 -22.31
CA LYS A 359 -4.18 -19.65 -22.69
C LYS A 359 -4.04 -19.88 -24.19
N GLY A 360 -3.32 -20.96 -24.54
CA GLY A 360 -3.32 -21.49 -25.91
C GLY A 360 -4.77 -21.69 -26.34
N ASP A 361 -5.12 -21.03 -27.44
CA ASP A 361 -6.31 -21.37 -28.21
C ASP A 361 -6.22 -22.86 -28.54
N VAL A 362 -6.92 -23.66 -27.76
CA VAL A 362 -7.28 -25.01 -28.19
C VAL A 362 -8.36 -24.78 -29.25
N GLU A 363 -7.90 -24.62 -30.47
CA GLU A 363 -8.78 -24.81 -31.62
C GLU A 363 -9.40 -26.23 -31.52
N GLY A 364 -10.59 -26.29 -30.97
CA GLY A 364 -11.43 -27.43 -31.01
C GLY A 364 -11.95 -27.60 -32.43
N ASP A 365 -11.33 -28.50 -33.17
CA ASP A 365 -11.95 -29.07 -34.39
C ASP A 365 -13.31 -29.63 -33.99
N GLY A 366 -14.34 -29.00 -34.55
CA GLY A 366 -15.70 -29.42 -34.38
C GLY A 366 -15.96 -30.71 -35.16
N ASP A 367 -16.55 -31.68 -34.50
CA ASP A 367 -17.44 -32.56 -35.17
C ASP A 367 -18.75 -32.71 -34.37
N GLY A 368 -19.85 -32.43 -35.06
CA GLY A 368 -21.16 -32.41 -34.46
C GLY A 368 -21.71 -33.78 -34.16
N ASP A 369 -22.46 -33.91 -33.13
CA ASP A 369 -23.68 -34.71 -33.20
C ASP A 369 -24.77 -34.20 -32.24
N ARG A 370 -25.95 -34.05 -32.80
CA ARG A 370 -27.20 -33.69 -32.12
C ARG A 370 -27.69 -34.87 -31.29
N LEU A 371 -28.21 -34.60 -30.11
CA LEU A 371 -29.45 -35.27 -29.66
C LEU A 371 -30.15 -34.46 -28.55
N ALA A 372 -31.43 -34.25 -28.81
CA ALA A 372 -32.40 -33.53 -27.99
C ALA A 372 -33.01 -34.42 -26.88
N HIS A 373 -33.78 -33.74 -26.04
CA HIS A 373 -34.77 -34.19 -25.02
C HIS A 373 -34.19 -34.17 -23.57
N GLY A 374 -34.81 -33.62 -22.59
CA GLY A 374 -36.21 -33.37 -22.32
C GLY A 374 -36.38 -32.56 -21.04
N ARG A 375 -37.46 -31.87 -20.94
CA ARG A 375 -37.96 -31.11 -19.79
C ARG A 375 -38.32 -32.01 -18.58
N ALA A 376 -38.12 -31.52 -17.36
CA ALA A 376 -39.06 -31.76 -16.29
C ALA A 376 -38.98 -30.60 -15.26
N HIS A 377 -40.12 -30.00 -15.05
CA HIS A 377 -40.50 -29.17 -13.90
C HIS A 377 -40.47 -30.04 -12.63
N ASP A 378 -40.12 -29.47 -11.50
CA ASP A 378 -41.05 -29.47 -10.34
C ASP A 378 -40.69 -28.45 -9.26
N ASP A 379 -41.75 -27.89 -8.77
CA ASP A 379 -42.02 -26.97 -7.68
C ASP A 379 -41.67 -27.53 -6.29
N ALA A 380 -41.40 -26.68 -5.34
CA ALA A 380 -42.14 -26.48 -4.10
C ALA A 380 -41.32 -25.84 -2.96
N ARG A 381 -41.70 -24.60 -2.59
CA ARG A 381 -42.15 -24.13 -1.24
C ARG A 381 -41.35 -24.69 -0.03
N GLY A 382 -40.66 -23.85 0.75
CA GLY A 382 -41.22 -22.86 1.68
C GLY A 382 -40.72 -23.13 3.09
N ARG A 383 -40.20 -22.15 3.77
CA ARG A 383 -40.59 -21.69 5.13
C ARG A 383 -39.52 -20.77 5.73
N ALA A 384 -40.03 -19.64 6.15
CA ALA A 384 -39.40 -18.64 6.99
C ALA A 384 -39.24 -19.15 8.45
N HIS A 385 -38.33 -18.48 9.14
CA HIS A 385 -38.24 -18.08 10.57
C HIS A 385 -36.78 -18.14 11.00
N GLY A 386 -36.18 -17.19 11.69
CA GLY A 386 -36.60 -16.15 12.56
C GLY A 386 -35.45 -15.23 12.86
N GLU A 387 -35.77 -13.98 12.95
CA GLU A 387 -34.93 -12.91 13.47
C GLU A 387 -34.49 -13.21 14.92
N LYS A 388 -33.21 -12.94 15.18
CA LYS A 388 -32.79 -12.57 16.53
C LYS A 388 -31.79 -11.42 16.43
N GLN A 389 -32.28 -10.25 16.80
CA GLN A 389 -31.51 -9.11 17.26
C GLN A 389 -30.58 -9.56 18.39
N CYS A 390 -29.32 -9.14 18.33
CA CYS A 390 -28.49 -9.00 19.52
C CYS A 390 -27.95 -7.58 19.53
N GLU A 391 -28.27 -6.94 20.66
CA GLU A 391 -27.99 -5.57 21.04
C GLU A 391 -26.48 -5.31 21.18
N GLU A 392 -26.13 -4.07 20.90
CA GLU A 392 -24.83 -3.44 21.21
C GLU A 392 -24.59 -3.45 22.71
N GLU A 393 -23.43 -3.95 23.13
CA GLU A 393 -22.81 -3.54 24.39
C GLU A 393 -21.39 -3.07 24.12
N GLY A 394 -21.19 -1.76 24.30
CA GLY A 394 -19.91 -1.12 24.37
C GLY A 394 -19.15 -1.58 25.62
N GLY A 395 -17.94 -2.09 25.42
CA GLY A 395 -17.00 -2.44 26.48
C GLY A 395 -15.62 -1.88 26.15
N ALA A 396 -15.29 -0.77 26.79
CA ALA A 396 -13.92 -0.26 26.86
C ALA A 396 -13.05 -1.30 27.56
N VAL A 397 -11.95 -1.70 26.92
CA VAL A 397 -10.90 -2.46 27.57
C VAL A 397 -9.63 -1.60 27.57
N ARG A 398 -9.09 -1.45 28.76
CA ARG A 398 -7.92 -0.72 29.19
C ARG A 398 -6.63 -1.19 28.49
#